data_7f50f8fa320c74d15e26f98e8e3257d3
#
_entry.id   7f50f8fa320c74d15e26f98e8e3257d3
#
_cell.length_a   1.000
_cell.length_b   1.000
_cell.length_c   1.000
_cell.angle_alpha   90.00
_cell.angle_beta   90.00
_cell.angle_gamma   90.00
#
_symmetry.space_group_name_H-M   'P 1'
#
loop_
_entity.id
_entity.type
_entity.pdbx_description
1 polymer ?
#
loop_
_entity_poly.entity_id
_entity_poly.type
_entity_poly.pdbx_seq_one_letter_code
_entity_poly.pdbx_strand_id
1 'polypeptide(L)'
;MKEQCIACAKHLSGLAMVQAAAVDVTQKRFFEPPLKGGEGRWFCYYCHKEGCDPLNICLYGCNEAYRWNGKYIYYCPMGMIFAASSISDEQGRLTAGLVAGPMLMGEPEDYAGEGGIFADAVKMLPVFSTGRVSDLAEIMSLLTSGI
;
A
#
# COMPACT_ATOMS: atom_id res chain seq x y z
N MET A 1 -2.05 10.99 -16.21
CA MET A 1 -1.41 9.92 -15.44
C MET A 1 -1.64 10.07 -13.94
N LYS A 2 -1.35 11.24 -13.36
CA LYS A 2 -1.57 11.51 -11.93
C LYS A 2 -3.03 11.26 -11.50
N GLU A 3 -3.99 11.81 -12.21
CA GLU A 3 -5.42 11.66 -11.90
C GLU A 3 -5.88 10.21 -12.00
N GLN A 4 -5.34 9.46 -12.96
CA GLN A 4 -5.65 8.03 -13.11
C GLN A 4 -5.11 7.23 -11.94
N CYS A 5 -3.89 7.52 -11.47
CA CYS A 5 -3.29 6.87 -10.30
C CYS A 5 -4.12 7.12 -9.04
N ILE A 6 -4.50 8.37 -8.81
CA ILE A 6 -5.30 8.76 -7.65
C ILE A 6 -6.66 8.06 -7.70
N ALA A 7 -7.32 8.06 -8.86
CA ALA A 7 -8.61 7.41 -9.04
C ALA A 7 -8.51 5.90 -8.79
N CYS A 8 -7.48 5.26 -9.33
CA CYS A 8 -7.26 3.82 -9.12
C CYS A 8 -7.06 3.50 -7.63
N ALA A 9 -6.24 4.27 -6.92
CA ALA A 9 -6.03 4.06 -5.49
C ALA A 9 -7.34 4.21 -4.71
N LYS A 10 -8.11 5.23 -5.02
CA LYS A 10 -9.39 5.51 -4.35
C LYS A 10 -10.41 4.39 -4.57
N HIS A 11 -10.59 3.96 -5.81
CA HIS A 11 -11.58 2.93 -6.13
C HIS A 11 -11.14 1.55 -5.67
N LEU A 12 -9.85 1.27 -5.74
CA LEU A 12 -9.29 0.03 -5.20
C LEU A 12 -9.52 -0.05 -3.68
N SER A 13 -9.26 1.04 -2.98
CA SER A 13 -9.49 1.11 -1.53
C SER A 13 -10.96 0.87 -1.20
N GLY A 14 -11.88 1.50 -1.92
CA GLY A 14 -13.31 1.32 -1.71
C GLY A 14 -13.81 -0.08 -2.01
N LEU A 15 -13.32 -0.69 -3.08
CA LEU A 15 -13.76 -2.03 -3.49
C LEU A 15 -13.15 -3.13 -2.61
N ALA A 16 -11.86 -3.07 -2.37
CA ALA A 16 -11.14 -4.12 -1.65
C ALA A 16 -11.14 -3.93 -0.14
N MET A 17 -11.65 -2.81 0.35
CA MET A 17 -11.67 -2.46 1.78
C MET A 17 -10.28 -2.48 2.39
N VAL A 18 -9.29 -1.97 1.65
CA VAL A 18 -7.89 -1.87 2.05
C VAL A 18 -7.40 -0.45 1.78
N GLN A 19 -6.52 0.06 2.63
CA GLN A 19 -5.91 1.36 2.37
C GLN A 19 -5.02 1.28 1.13
N ALA A 20 -5.05 2.31 0.29
CA ALA A 20 -4.25 2.35 -0.92
C ALA A 20 -3.72 3.77 -1.16
N ALA A 21 -2.54 3.85 -1.75
CA ALA A 21 -1.88 5.11 -2.06
C ALA A 21 -1.35 5.11 -3.49
N ALA A 22 -1.41 6.28 -4.12
CA ALA A 22 -0.78 6.53 -5.41
C ALA A 22 0.54 7.28 -5.16
N VAL A 23 1.63 6.74 -5.69
CA VAL A 23 2.98 7.21 -5.38
C VAL A 23 3.65 7.77 -6.63
N ASP A 24 4.18 8.98 -6.51
CA ASP A 24 5.04 9.60 -7.51
C ASP A 24 6.49 9.20 -7.21
N VAL A 25 6.99 8.18 -7.89
CA VAL A 25 8.33 7.65 -7.66
C VAL A 25 9.40 8.64 -8.11
N THR A 26 9.15 9.35 -9.21
CA THR A 26 10.10 10.33 -9.75
C THR A 26 10.39 11.45 -8.76
N GLN A 27 9.34 12.00 -8.14
CA GLN A 27 9.46 13.10 -7.19
C GLN A 27 9.58 12.62 -5.74
N LYS A 28 9.49 11.31 -5.51
CA LYS A 28 9.57 10.69 -4.17
C LYS A 28 8.55 11.28 -3.21
N ARG A 29 7.28 11.26 -3.61
CA ARG A 29 6.16 11.77 -2.80
C ARG A 29 4.88 11.01 -3.12
N PHE A 30 3.87 11.16 -2.30
CA PHE A 30 2.53 10.74 -2.67
C PHE A 30 1.94 11.74 -3.66
N PHE A 31 1.20 11.26 -4.66
CA PHE A 31 0.45 12.16 -5.55
C PHE A 31 -0.61 12.94 -4.77
N GLU A 32 -1.28 12.26 -3.86
CA GLU A 32 -2.21 12.85 -2.92
C GLU A 32 -1.87 12.28 -1.54
N PRO A 33 -1.49 13.14 -0.57
CA PRO A 33 -1.08 12.64 0.74
C PRO A 33 -2.19 11.84 1.40
N PRO A 34 -1.91 10.63 1.93
CA PRO A 34 -2.87 9.92 2.75
C PRO A 34 -3.25 10.73 3.98
N LEU A 35 -4.44 10.48 4.51
CA LEU A 35 -4.95 11.20 5.69
C LEU A 35 -4.02 11.01 6.89
N LYS A 36 -3.56 12.12 7.49
CA LYS A 36 -2.58 12.12 8.57
C LYS A 36 -3.20 12.24 9.96
N GLY A 37 -4.43 12.68 10.07
CA GLY A 37 -5.04 12.94 11.36
C GLY A 37 -6.54 12.67 11.37
N GLY A 38 -7.08 12.57 12.56
CA GLY A 38 -8.50 12.36 12.74
C GLY A 38 -8.98 10.98 12.32
N GLU A 39 -10.29 10.84 12.24
CA GLU A 39 -10.95 9.64 11.79
C GLU A 39 -10.62 9.39 10.31
N GLY A 40 -10.32 8.14 9.96
CA GLY A 40 -9.91 7.79 8.61
C GLY A 40 -8.41 7.96 8.33
N ARG A 41 -7.62 8.29 9.34
CA ARG A 41 -6.17 8.39 9.21
C ARG A 41 -5.58 7.08 8.69
N TRP A 42 -4.64 7.17 7.74
CA TRP A 42 -3.95 5.99 7.23
C TRP A 42 -3.17 5.30 8.34
N PHE A 43 -3.31 3.98 8.42
CA PHE A 43 -2.76 3.17 9.51
C PHE A 43 -1.28 3.45 9.77
N CYS A 44 -0.49 3.61 8.72
CA CYS A 44 0.96 3.78 8.86
C CYS A 44 1.36 5.00 9.72
N TYR A 45 0.47 5.96 9.88
CA TYR A 45 0.72 7.12 10.77
C TYR A 45 0.53 6.79 12.26
N TYR A 46 -0.06 5.65 12.60
CA TYR A 46 -0.14 5.18 13.98
C TYR A 46 1.06 4.33 14.37
N CYS A 47 1.85 3.87 13.39
CA CYS A 47 2.97 2.99 13.63
C CYS A 47 4.20 3.81 14.02
N HIS A 48 4.78 3.47 15.18
CA HIS A 48 5.99 4.12 15.70
C HIS A 48 7.20 3.17 15.69
N LYS A 49 7.09 2.05 14.97
CA LYS A 49 8.19 1.11 14.83
C LYS A 49 9.36 1.79 14.13
N GLU A 50 10.58 1.59 14.68
CA GLU A 50 11.80 2.09 14.05
C GLU A 50 11.91 1.57 12.61
N GLY A 51 12.26 2.47 11.69
CA GLY A 51 12.33 2.16 10.27
C GLY A 51 10.99 2.19 9.54
N CYS A 52 9.89 2.48 10.24
CA CYS A 52 8.58 2.57 9.63
C CYS A 52 8.28 3.99 9.15
N ASP A 53 8.70 4.29 7.94
CA ASP A 53 8.37 5.53 7.23
C ASP A 53 7.40 5.19 6.11
N PRO A 54 6.14 5.68 6.15
CA PRO A 54 5.12 5.31 5.16
C PRO A 54 5.54 5.54 3.71
N LEU A 55 6.15 6.67 3.42
CA LEU A 55 6.58 6.96 2.06
C LEU A 55 7.70 6.02 1.60
N ASN A 56 8.69 5.76 2.45
CA ASN A 56 9.79 4.86 2.11
C ASN A 56 9.31 3.43 1.90
N ILE A 57 8.36 2.97 2.70
CA ILE A 57 7.76 1.63 2.52
C ILE A 57 7.05 1.55 1.18
N CYS A 58 6.32 2.58 0.79
CA CYS A 58 5.63 2.62 -0.50
C CYS A 58 6.61 2.73 -1.67
N LEU A 59 7.64 3.56 -1.56
CA LEU A 59 8.67 3.68 -2.59
C LEU A 59 9.42 2.37 -2.79
N TYR A 60 9.75 1.67 -1.71
CA TYR A 60 10.36 0.35 -1.77
C TYR A 60 9.49 -0.62 -2.58
N GLY A 61 8.20 -0.67 -2.28
CA GLY A 61 7.27 -1.54 -3.00
C GLY A 61 7.19 -1.23 -4.48
N CYS A 62 7.11 0.05 -4.86
CA CYS A 62 7.06 0.45 -6.26
C CYS A 62 8.35 0.08 -7.01
N ASN A 63 9.51 0.29 -6.40
CA ASN A 63 10.79 -0.08 -7.01
C ASN A 63 10.92 -1.59 -7.18
N GLU A 64 10.52 -2.36 -6.19
CA GLU A 64 10.56 -3.82 -6.29
C GLU A 64 9.53 -4.35 -7.29
N ALA A 65 8.34 -3.76 -7.35
CA ALA A 65 7.34 -4.13 -8.36
C ALA A 65 7.89 -3.90 -9.78
N TYR A 66 8.58 -2.79 -10.00
CA TYR A 66 9.22 -2.50 -11.27
C TYR A 66 10.31 -3.54 -11.60
N ARG A 67 11.11 -3.89 -10.61
CA ARG A 67 12.19 -4.89 -10.76
C ARG A 67 11.66 -6.28 -11.10
N TRP A 68 10.47 -6.63 -10.61
CA TRP A 68 9.86 -7.96 -10.76
C TRP A 68 8.66 -7.97 -11.72
N ASN A 69 8.70 -7.13 -12.76
CA ASN A 69 7.73 -7.13 -13.87
C ASN A 69 6.33 -6.65 -13.50
N GLY A 70 6.21 -5.71 -12.58
CA GLY A 70 4.99 -4.93 -12.43
C GLY A 70 4.23 -5.10 -11.13
N LYS A 71 4.53 -6.12 -10.34
CA LYS A 71 3.88 -6.32 -9.04
C LYS A 71 4.83 -6.94 -8.02
N TYR A 72 4.57 -6.63 -6.73
CA TYR A 72 5.36 -7.17 -5.64
C TYR A 72 4.54 -7.23 -4.36
N ILE A 73 4.71 -8.30 -3.59
CA ILE A 73 4.09 -8.48 -2.27
C ILE A 73 5.22 -8.51 -1.25
N TYR A 74 5.09 -7.72 -0.18
CA TYR A 74 6.16 -7.60 0.81
C TYR A 74 5.61 -7.31 2.20
N TYR A 75 6.51 -7.40 3.19
CA TYR A 75 6.18 -7.14 4.59
C TYR A 75 6.78 -5.80 5.03
N CYS A 76 6.03 -5.07 5.85
CA CYS A 76 6.57 -3.91 6.55
C CYS A 76 7.35 -4.35 7.81
N PRO A 77 8.03 -3.43 8.52
CA PRO A 77 8.76 -3.79 9.76
C PRO A 77 7.90 -4.42 10.84
N MET A 78 6.59 -4.24 10.80
CA MET A 78 5.65 -4.88 11.75
C MET A 78 5.17 -6.26 11.28
N GLY A 79 5.65 -6.75 10.14
CA GLY A 79 5.21 -8.03 9.59
C GLY A 79 3.85 -7.99 8.89
N MET A 80 3.29 -6.80 8.69
CA MET A 80 2.05 -6.62 7.94
C MET A 80 2.34 -6.63 6.45
N ILE A 81 1.34 -6.97 5.63
CA ILE A 81 1.53 -7.22 4.21
C ILE A 81 1.11 -6.01 3.39
N PHE A 82 1.92 -5.71 2.38
CA PHE A 82 1.64 -4.73 1.34
C PHE A 82 1.72 -5.38 -0.03
N ALA A 83 0.95 -4.84 -0.96
CA ALA A 83 1.06 -5.17 -2.37
C ALA A 83 1.33 -3.87 -3.14
N ALA A 84 2.22 -3.94 -4.11
CA ALA A 84 2.55 -2.80 -4.94
C ALA A 84 2.50 -3.17 -6.41
N SER A 85 2.19 -2.19 -7.25
CA SER A 85 2.32 -2.30 -8.70
C SER A 85 3.02 -1.06 -9.24
N SER A 86 3.78 -1.23 -10.33
CA SER A 86 4.58 -0.16 -10.91
C SER A 86 3.95 0.39 -12.19
N ILE A 87 4.20 1.66 -12.44
CA ILE A 87 3.80 2.36 -13.66
C ILE A 87 5.06 2.88 -14.32
N SER A 88 5.25 2.52 -15.60
CA SER A 88 6.41 2.94 -16.38
C SER A 88 5.99 3.90 -17.49
N ASP A 89 6.91 4.76 -17.92
CA ASP A 89 6.69 5.64 -19.06
C ASP A 89 6.88 4.88 -20.39
N GLU A 90 6.75 5.58 -21.51
CA GLU A 90 6.88 5.00 -22.86
C GLU A 90 8.27 4.43 -23.13
N GLN A 91 9.29 4.93 -22.41
CA GLN A 91 10.66 4.42 -22.51
C GLN A 91 10.93 3.28 -21.52
N GLY A 92 9.93 2.83 -20.78
CA GLY A 92 10.07 1.74 -19.82
C GLY A 92 10.69 2.14 -18.48
N ARG A 93 10.75 3.45 -18.18
CA ARG A 93 11.31 3.95 -16.91
C ARG A 93 10.22 4.04 -15.85
N LEU A 94 10.55 3.62 -14.64
CA LEU A 94 9.63 3.70 -13.52
C LEU A 94 9.30 5.16 -13.17
N THR A 95 8.03 5.50 -13.15
CA THR A 95 7.56 6.87 -12.84
C THR A 95 6.65 6.94 -11.63
N ALA A 96 5.84 5.92 -11.41
CA ALA A 96 4.80 5.95 -10.38
C ALA A 96 4.44 4.53 -9.95
N GLY A 97 3.52 4.41 -9.00
CA GLY A 97 2.98 3.12 -8.61
C GLY A 97 1.76 3.25 -7.70
N LEU A 98 1.13 2.11 -7.48
CA LEU A 98 0.07 1.95 -6.50
C LEU A 98 0.57 1.03 -5.39
N VAL A 99 0.19 1.35 -4.15
CA VAL A 99 0.51 0.51 -3.00
C VAL A 99 -0.75 0.33 -2.17
N ALA A 100 -1.07 -0.92 -1.87
CA ALA A 100 -2.20 -1.27 -1.00
C ALA A 100 -1.68 -1.93 0.27
N GLY A 101 -2.24 -1.54 1.40
CA GLY A 101 -1.89 -2.09 2.71
C GLY A 101 -1.93 -1.03 3.80
N PRO A 102 -1.62 -1.43 5.04
CA PRO A 102 -1.27 -2.81 5.40
C PRO A 102 -2.47 -3.75 5.47
N MET A 103 -2.18 -5.03 5.32
CA MET A 103 -3.14 -6.13 5.45
C MET A 103 -2.60 -7.13 6.47
N LEU A 104 -3.50 -7.83 7.15
CA LEU A 104 -3.13 -8.89 8.08
C LEU A 104 -3.42 -10.24 7.44
N MET A 105 -2.57 -11.23 7.72
CA MET A 105 -2.82 -12.64 7.35
C MET A 105 -3.10 -13.52 8.57
N GLY A 106 -3.17 -12.92 9.75
CA GLY A 106 -3.48 -13.59 11.00
C GLY A 106 -4.43 -12.77 11.84
N GLU A 107 -4.62 -13.17 13.08
CA GLU A 107 -5.51 -12.48 14.00
C GLU A 107 -4.96 -11.09 14.37
N PRO A 108 -5.82 -10.07 14.46
CA PRO A 108 -5.36 -8.73 14.85
C PRO A 108 -4.58 -8.69 16.17
N GLU A 109 -4.94 -9.58 17.12
CA GLU A 109 -4.28 -9.67 18.43
C GLU A 109 -2.78 -10.00 18.31
N ASP A 110 -2.39 -10.74 17.30
CA ASP A 110 -0.99 -11.11 17.07
C ASP A 110 -0.12 -9.92 16.67
N TYR A 111 -0.73 -8.84 16.19
CA TYR A 111 -0.02 -7.63 15.74
C TYR A 111 -0.16 -6.47 16.72
N ALA A 112 -1.23 -6.43 17.49
CA ALA A 112 -1.62 -5.27 18.28
C ALA A 112 -0.77 -5.08 19.53
N GLY A 113 -0.21 -6.14 20.09
CA GLY A 113 0.46 -6.08 21.38
C GLY A 113 -0.50 -5.71 22.50
N GLU A 114 -0.09 -4.81 23.39
CA GLU A 114 -0.95 -4.31 24.46
C GLU A 114 -1.92 -3.26 23.91
N GLY A 115 -3.00 -2.98 24.61
CA GLY A 115 -4.05 -2.08 24.16
C GLY A 115 -3.60 -0.66 23.80
N GLY A 116 -4.54 0.20 23.43
CA GLY A 116 -4.29 1.58 23.08
C GLY A 116 -4.68 1.94 21.64
N ILE A 117 -4.33 3.14 21.21
CA ILE A 117 -4.69 3.66 19.88
C ILE A 117 -4.16 2.77 18.76
N PHE A 118 -2.93 2.29 18.89
CA PHE A 118 -2.33 1.39 17.90
C PHE A 118 -3.11 0.08 17.80
N ALA A 119 -3.45 -0.53 18.93
CA ALA A 119 -4.22 -1.77 18.94
C ALA A 119 -5.60 -1.59 18.31
N ASP A 120 -6.26 -0.48 18.58
CA ASP A 120 -7.56 -0.15 17.98
C ASP A 120 -7.44 0.03 16.47
N ALA A 121 -6.37 0.67 16.01
CA ALA A 121 -6.11 0.86 14.58
C ALA A 121 -5.85 -0.48 13.89
N VAL A 122 -5.13 -1.40 14.51
CA VAL A 122 -4.87 -2.75 13.96
C VAL A 122 -6.18 -3.50 13.74
N LYS A 123 -7.14 -3.38 14.64
CA LYS A 123 -8.43 -4.06 14.52
C LYS A 123 -9.25 -3.57 13.32
N MET A 124 -8.94 -2.41 12.78
CA MET A 124 -9.61 -1.85 11.61
C MET A 124 -9.01 -2.34 10.30
N LEU A 125 -7.88 -3.02 10.34
CA LEU A 125 -7.21 -3.51 9.13
C LEU A 125 -7.88 -4.78 8.59
N PRO A 126 -7.91 -4.95 7.27
CA PRO A 126 -8.47 -6.16 6.67
C PRO A 126 -7.58 -7.36 6.91
N VAL A 127 -8.20 -8.52 7.12
CA VAL A 127 -7.52 -9.81 7.20
C VAL A 127 -7.74 -10.51 5.85
N PHE A 128 -6.65 -10.76 5.12
CA PHE A 128 -6.71 -11.38 3.80
C PHE A 128 -6.00 -12.73 3.82
N SER A 129 -6.56 -13.69 3.09
CA SER A 129 -5.87 -14.94 2.80
C SER A 129 -4.73 -14.71 1.80
N THR A 130 -3.79 -15.65 1.73
CA THR A 130 -2.70 -15.61 0.74
C THR A 130 -3.23 -15.45 -0.69
N GLY A 131 -4.26 -16.22 -1.05
CA GLY A 131 -4.87 -16.14 -2.36
C GLY A 131 -5.48 -14.78 -2.65
N ARG A 132 -6.12 -14.17 -1.67
CA ARG A 132 -6.74 -12.86 -1.83
C ARG A 132 -5.71 -11.74 -2.00
N VAL A 133 -4.60 -11.81 -1.28
CA VAL A 133 -3.48 -10.87 -1.46
C VAL A 133 -2.89 -11.01 -2.85
N SER A 134 -2.70 -12.23 -3.32
CA SER A 134 -2.18 -12.51 -4.66
C SER A 134 -3.12 -11.97 -5.75
N ASP A 135 -4.42 -12.17 -5.61
CA ASP A 135 -5.41 -11.64 -6.54
C ASP A 135 -5.42 -10.11 -6.54
N LEU A 136 -5.30 -9.50 -5.38
CA LEU A 136 -5.22 -8.05 -5.27
C LEU A 136 -4.00 -7.50 -6.03
N ALA A 137 -2.83 -8.11 -5.83
CA ALA A 137 -1.60 -7.70 -6.53
C ALA A 137 -1.75 -7.85 -8.05
N GLU A 138 -2.38 -8.92 -8.51
CA GLU A 138 -2.63 -9.15 -9.93
C GLU A 138 -3.55 -8.09 -10.52
N ILE A 139 -4.66 -7.78 -9.84
CA ILE A 139 -5.59 -6.74 -10.27
C ILE A 139 -4.90 -5.38 -10.33
N MET A 140 -4.08 -5.06 -9.32
CA MET A 140 -3.31 -3.81 -9.29
C MET A 140 -2.38 -3.72 -10.51
N SER A 141 -1.69 -4.81 -10.83
CA SER A 141 -0.79 -4.87 -11.99
C SER A 141 -1.56 -4.65 -13.30
N LEU A 142 -2.71 -5.24 -13.44
CA LEU A 142 -3.57 -5.05 -14.61
C LEU A 142 -4.06 -3.60 -14.73
N LEU A 143 -4.45 -2.99 -13.62
CA LEU A 143 -4.89 -1.59 -13.61
C LEU A 143 -3.74 -0.65 -14.01
N THR A 144 -2.57 -0.86 -13.46
CA THR A 144 -1.41 0.02 -13.73
C THR A 144 -0.85 -0.17 -15.13
N SER A 145 -0.99 -1.34 -15.73
CA SER A 145 -0.56 -1.58 -17.12
C SER A 145 -1.36 -0.76 -18.13
N GLY A 146 -2.55 -0.30 -17.77
CA GLY A 146 -3.39 0.55 -18.61
C GLY A 146 -3.18 2.05 -18.41
N ILE A 147 -2.30 2.43 -17.51
CA ILE A 147 -1.94 3.81 -17.26
C ILE A 147 -0.63 4.17 -18.01
#